data_8859658cd62cada80404edc8dad1ec5e
#
_entry.id   8859658cd62cada80404edc8dad1ec5e
#
_cell.length_a   1.000
_cell.length_b   1.000
_cell.length_c   1.000
_cell.angle_alpha   90.00
_cell.angle_beta   90.00
_cell.angle_gamma   90.00
#
_symmetry.space_group_name_H-M   'P 1'
#
loop_
_entity.id
_entity.type
_entity.pdbx_description
1 polymer ?
#
loop_
_entity_poly.entity_id
_entity_poly.type
_entity_poly.pdbx_seq_one_letter_code
_entity_poly.pdbx_strand_id
1 'polypeptide(L)'
;TISIDITNKKDFLAFNWKDVTDSDFTTGYANNLDGYYLSTQTHIHQGVPSVMLYAKSEKYEKGGSMKSKQILYNYINSFFSLPNYTATSDESLRKEFSTIFSFQEENAIPLNIWLTPKAKIVLLRKDFKGLESEYKIYAEPGDLI
;
A
#
# COMPACT_ATOMS: atom_id res chain seq x y z
N THR A 1 -3.07 16.19 -11.97
CA THR A 1 -2.26 15.29 -11.13
C THR A 1 -1.87 16.02 -9.84
N ILE A 2 -2.16 15.39 -8.72
CA ILE A 2 -1.80 15.94 -7.41
C ILE A 2 -0.46 15.33 -7.00
N SER A 3 0.48 16.19 -6.62
CA SER A 3 1.78 15.76 -6.11
C SER A 3 1.71 15.66 -4.58
N ILE A 4 2.15 14.54 -4.04
CA ILE A 4 2.18 14.29 -2.60
C ILE A 4 3.64 14.30 -2.13
N ASP A 5 3.91 15.02 -1.03
CA ASP A 5 5.23 15.05 -0.43
C ASP A 5 5.44 13.76 0.37
N ILE A 6 6.27 12.87 -0.15
CA ILE A 6 6.52 11.56 0.45
C ILE A 6 7.32 11.64 1.76
N THR A 7 7.85 12.81 2.10
CA THR A 7 8.56 12.98 3.38
C THR A 7 7.61 13.35 4.52
N ASN A 8 6.34 13.59 4.24
CA ASN A 8 5.35 13.97 5.23
C ASN A 8 4.30 12.86 5.35
N LYS A 9 4.26 12.19 6.51
CA LYS A 9 3.32 11.08 6.73
C LYS A 9 1.85 11.47 6.54
N LYS A 10 1.53 12.76 6.69
CA LYS A 10 0.15 13.22 6.49
C LYS A 10 -0.27 13.10 5.03
N ASP A 11 0.66 13.10 4.10
CA ASP A 11 0.31 13.13 2.68
C ASP A 11 -0.21 11.80 2.16
N PHE A 12 0.24 10.67 2.72
CA PHE A 12 -0.25 9.37 2.27
C PHE A 12 -1.74 9.17 2.62
N LEU A 13 -2.15 9.60 3.83
CA LEU A 13 -3.54 9.48 4.29
C LEU A 13 -4.07 10.84 4.78
N ALA A 14 -3.64 11.93 4.13
CA ALA A 14 -3.95 13.30 4.55
C ALA A 14 -5.39 13.74 4.23
N PHE A 15 -6.13 12.91 3.55
CA PHE A 15 -7.48 13.26 3.12
C PHE A 15 -8.53 12.67 4.07
N ASN A 16 -9.73 13.22 4.00
CA ASN A 16 -10.88 12.64 4.63
C ASN A 16 -11.37 11.46 3.77
N TRP A 17 -11.55 10.29 4.34
CA TRP A 17 -12.01 9.12 3.61
C TRP A 17 -13.32 9.37 2.85
N LYS A 18 -14.16 10.27 3.35
CA LYS A 18 -15.44 10.61 2.69
C LYS A 18 -15.25 11.34 1.36
N ASP A 19 -14.11 11.96 1.17
CA ASP A 19 -13.82 12.74 -0.02
C ASP A 19 -13.04 11.95 -1.08
N VAL A 20 -12.78 10.68 -0.83
CA VAL A 20 -12.04 9.82 -1.75
C VAL A 20 -12.88 9.56 -3.00
N THR A 21 -12.27 9.77 -4.16
CA THR A 21 -12.84 9.46 -5.47
C THR A 21 -11.81 8.69 -6.27
N ASP A 22 -12.22 8.09 -7.37
CA ASP A 22 -11.28 7.38 -8.24
C ASP A 22 -10.29 8.38 -8.84
N SER A 23 -9.01 8.20 -8.56
CA SER A 23 -7.97 9.12 -9.01
C SER A 23 -6.60 8.49 -8.94
N ASP A 24 -5.68 9.02 -9.76
CA ASP A 24 -4.27 8.65 -9.73
C ASP A 24 -3.45 9.89 -9.33
N PHE A 25 -2.57 9.70 -8.36
CA PHE A 25 -1.66 10.75 -7.92
C PHE A 25 -0.23 10.27 -8.14
N THR A 26 0.61 11.15 -8.69
CA THR A 26 2.05 10.89 -8.71
C THR A 26 2.66 11.55 -7.49
N THR A 27 3.19 10.73 -6.61
CA THR A 27 3.98 11.21 -5.49
C THR A 27 5.39 11.52 -6.01
N GLY A 28 5.99 12.58 -5.49
CA GLY A 28 7.31 12.99 -5.95
C GLY A 28 8.39 11.95 -5.70
N TYR A 29 9.55 12.20 -6.27
CA TYR A 29 10.74 11.40 -6.03
C TYR A 29 11.39 11.80 -4.71
N ALA A 30 11.87 10.83 -3.95
CA ALA A 30 12.79 11.08 -2.86
C ALA A 30 14.20 10.74 -3.31
N ASN A 31 15.17 11.52 -2.85
CA ASN A 31 16.56 11.36 -3.29
C ASN A 31 17.15 9.99 -2.98
N ASN A 32 16.62 9.29 -2.00
CA ASN A 32 17.14 8.00 -1.55
C ASN A 32 16.38 6.79 -2.10
N LEU A 33 15.52 6.97 -3.11
CA LEU A 33 14.74 5.88 -3.67
C LEU A 33 15.38 5.23 -4.91
N ASP A 34 16.63 5.59 -5.25
CA ASP A 34 17.38 4.96 -6.35
C ASP A 34 16.62 4.90 -7.68
N GLY A 35 16.00 6.01 -8.05
CA GLY A 35 15.25 6.10 -9.30
C GLY A 35 13.81 5.59 -9.21
N TYR A 36 13.39 5.12 -8.05
CA TYR A 36 12.00 4.77 -7.84
C TYR A 36 11.18 6.00 -7.48
N TYR A 37 9.90 5.93 -7.77
CA TYR A 37 8.93 6.94 -7.35
C TYR A 37 7.71 6.24 -6.75
N LEU A 38 6.99 6.96 -5.90
CA LEU A 38 5.75 6.46 -5.33
C LEU A 38 4.58 6.93 -6.19
N SER A 39 3.63 6.03 -6.42
CA SER A 39 2.41 6.30 -7.18
C SER A 39 1.22 5.87 -6.33
N THR A 40 0.27 6.77 -6.18
CA THR A 40 -0.92 6.55 -5.34
C THR A 40 -2.15 6.51 -6.22
N GLN A 41 -3.00 5.52 -5.98
CA GLN A 41 -4.31 5.43 -6.62
C GLN A 41 -5.37 5.41 -5.53
N THR A 42 -6.43 6.19 -5.70
CA THR A 42 -7.59 6.14 -4.83
C THR A 42 -8.75 5.52 -5.60
N HIS A 43 -9.57 4.75 -4.89
CA HIS A 43 -10.64 4.00 -5.52
C HIS A 43 -11.77 3.77 -4.53
N ILE A 44 -13.01 3.69 -5.03
CA ILE A 44 -14.15 3.29 -4.24
C ILE A 44 -14.59 1.90 -4.72
N HIS A 45 -14.47 0.91 -3.85
CA HIS A 45 -14.84 -0.46 -4.17
C HIS A 45 -16.04 -0.88 -3.32
N GLN A 46 -17.18 -1.09 -3.97
CA GLN A 46 -18.42 -1.44 -3.28
C GLN A 46 -18.76 -0.50 -2.11
N GLY A 47 -18.57 0.79 -2.35
CA GLY A 47 -18.84 1.82 -1.35
C GLY A 47 -17.74 2.04 -0.32
N VAL A 48 -16.65 1.28 -0.38
CA VAL A 48 -15.53 1.41 0.55
C VAL A 48 -14.40 2.19 -0.12
N PRO A 49 -14.04 3.37 0.41
CA PRO A 49 -12.91 4.11 -0.14
C PRO A 49 -11.60 3.40 0.18
N SER A 50 -10.68 3.43 -0.76
CA SER A 50 -9.40 2.76 -0.60
C SER A 50 -8.27 3.55 -1.25
N VAL A 51 -7.04 3.26 -0.82
CA VAL A 51 -5.83 3.85 -1.37
C VAL A 51 -4.85 2.73 -1.65
N MET A 52 -4.26 2.74 -2.83
CA MET A 52 -3.19 1.83 -3.20
C MET A 52 -1.92 2.64 -3.44
N LEU A 53 -0.80 2.16 -2.93
CA LEU A 53 0.51 2.80 -3.08
C LEU A 53 1.47 1.81 -3.72
N TYR A 54 2.14 2.27 -4.77
CA TYR A 54 3.15 1.50 -5.50
C TYR A 54 4.48 2.23 -5.47
N ALA A 55 5.57 1.47 -5.39
CA ALA A 55 6.90 1.99 -5.66
C ALA A 55 7.29 1.52 -7.05
N LYS A 56 7.42 2.44 -7.99
CA LYS A 56 7.64 2.17 -9.41
C LYS A 56 8.96 2.76 -9.87
N SER A 57 9.51 2.16 -10.94
CA SER A 57 10.63 2.74 -11.65
C SER A 57 10.41 2.51 -13.15
N GLU A 58 11.23 3.11 -14.00
CA GLU A 58 11.14 2.87 -15.44
C GLU A 58 11.27 1.38 -15.79
N LYS A 59 12.07 0.65 -15.00
CA LYS A 59 12.29 -0.77 -15.20
C LYS A 59 11.15 -1.61 -14.62
N TYR A 60 10.54 -1.16 -13.53
CA TYR A 60 9.51 -1.92 -12.79
C TYR A 60 8.27 -1.06 -12.57
N GLU A 61 7.60 -0.68 -13.65
CA GLU A 61 6.46 0.23 -13.61
C GLU A 61 5.29 -0.27 -12.77
N LYS A 62 5.20 -1.57 -12.53
CA LYS A 62 4.12 -2.15 -11.74
C LYS A 62 4.54 -2.52 -10.32
N GLY A 63 5.66 -1.98 -9.85
CA GLY A 63 6.13 -2.26 -8.50
C GLY A 63 6.62 -3.70 -8.31
N GLY A 64 7.22 -4.28 -9.34
CA GLY A 64 7.52 -5.70 -9.39
C GLY A 64 8.92 -6.12 -8.97
N SER A 65 9.52 -5.52 -7.94
CA SER A 65 10.86 -5.92 -7.51
C SER A 65 10.96 -5.98 -5.98
N MET A 66 11.99 -6.68 -5.49
CA MET A 66 12.29 -6.71 -4.05
C MET A 66 12.64 -5.33 -3.51
N LYS A 67 13.21 -4.46 -4.35
CA LYS A 67 13.47 -3.08 -3.97
C LYS A 67 12.17 -2.32 -3.74
N SER A 68 11.17 -2.55 -4.59
CA SER A 68 9.84 -2.00 -4.42
C SER A 68 9.23 -2.40 -3.07
N LYS A 69 9.32 -3.68 -2.70
CA LYS A 69 8.86 -4.18 -1.39
C LYS A 69 9.53 -3.42 -0.24
N GLN A 70 10.86 -3.31 -0.30
CA GLN A 70 11.62 -2.63 0.76
C GLN A 70 11.22 -1.17 0.89
N ILE A 71 11.06 -0.47 -0.23
CA ILE A 71 10.67 0.93 -0.24
C ILE A 71 9.30 1.10 0.41
N LEU A 72 8.33 0.28 0.01
CA LEU A 72 6.97 0.36 0.56
C LEU A 72 6.95 0.04 2.06
N TYR A 73 7.61 -1.03 2.47
CA TYR A 73 7.69 -1.40 3.88
C TYR A 73 8.32 -0.28 4.70
N ASN A 74 9.47 0.23 4.27
CA ASN A 74 10.18 1.26 5.00
C ASN A 74 9.39 2.56 5.08
N TYR A 75 8.69 2.91 4.00
CA TYR A 75 7.86 4.12 3.97
C TYR A 75 6.76 4.05 5.04
N ILE A 76 5.98 2.97 5.03
CA ILE A 76 4.89 2.82 6.00
C ILE A 76 5.44 2.69 7.41
N ASN A 77 6.48 1.89 7.59
CA ASN A 77 7.06 1.64 8.92
C ASN A 77 7.65 2.92 9.55
N SER A 78 8.20 3.81 8.74
CA SER A 78 8.74 5.07 9.24
C SER A 78 7.66 6.00 9.80
N PHE A 79 6.43 5.88 9.32
CA PHE A 79 5.33 6.75 9.74
C PHE A 79 4.40 6.10 10.78
N PHE A 80 4.24 4.78 10.72
CA PHE A 80 3.24 4.07 11.52
C PHE A 80 3.85 3.02 12.45
N SER A 81 5.15 3.05 12.63
CA SER A 81 5.89 2.09 13.47
C SER A 81 5.85 0.67 12.91
N LEU A 82 6.26 -0.31 13.71
CA LEU A 82 6.31 -1.70 13.28
C LEU A 82 4.90 -2.24 12.99
N PRO A 83 4.77 -3.14 12.02
CA PRO A 83 3.47 -3.72 11.72
C PRO A 83 2.92 -4.53 12.89
N ASN A 84 1.60 -4.56 13.01
CA ASN A 84 0.91 -5.37 14.01
C ASN A 84 1.00 -6.86 13.70
N TYR A 85 1.07 -7.21 12.39
CA TYR A 85 1.19 -8.59 11.94
C TYR A 85 2.29 -8.68 10.89
N THR A 86 3.11 -9.70 10.98
CA THR A 86 4.15 -10.00 10.00
C THR A 86 4.03 -11.46 9.58
N ALA A 87 3.98 -11.71 8.28
CA ALA A 87 3.84 -13.05 7.75
C ALA A 87 5.07 -13.90 8.05
N THR A 88 4.84 -15.13 8.47
CA THR A 88 5.90 -16.15 8.63
C THR A 88 5.90 -17.14 7.46
N SER A 89 4.85 -17.12 6.65
CA SER A 89 4.71 -17.89 5.41
C SER A 89 3.66 -17.23 4.54
N ASP A 90 3.52 -17.68 3.29
CA ASP A 90 2.54 -17.12 2.36
C ASP A 90 1.10 -17.26 2.85
N GLU A 91 0.83 -18.26 3.68
CA GLU A 91 -0.53 -18.52 4.16
C GLU A 91 -0.81 -17.91 5.53
N SER A 92 0.22 -17.45 6.24
CA SER A 92 0.10 -17.14 7.68
C SER A 92 -0.85 -15.98 8.00
N LEU A 93 -1.03 -15.01 7.11
CA LEU A 93 -1.91 -13.85 7.34
C LEU A 93 -3.20 -13.86 6.51
N ARG A 94 -3.52 -14.95 5.82
CA ARG A 94 -4.73 -14.99 5.00
C ARG A 94 -6.00 -14.79 5.80
N LYS A 95 -6.08 -15.39 6.99
CA LYS A 95 -7.24 -15.24 7.86
C LYS A 95 -7.39 -13.80 8.34
N GLU A 96 -6.30 -13.21 8.80
CA GLU A 96 -6.29 -11.82 9.26
C GLU A 96 -6.69 -10.87 8.15
N PHE A 97 -6.14 -11.06 6.95
CA PHE A 97 -6.49 -10.24 5.80
C PHE A 97 -7.97 -10.34 5.45
N SER A 98 -8.50 -11.55 5.40
CA SER A 98 -9.91 -11.77 5.04
C SER A 98 -10.88 -11.25 6.11
N THR A 99 -10.46 -11.25 7.38
CA THR A 99 -11.30 -10.80 8.50
C THR A 99 -11.27 -9.30 8.69
N ILE A 100 -10.08 -8.69 8.55
CA ILE A 100 -9.86 -7.27 8.88
C ILE A 100 -10.28 -6.35 7.74
N PHE A 101 -10.01 -6.75 6.49
CA PHE A 101 -10.20 -5.88 5.33
C PHE A 101 -11.47 -6.19 4.56
N SER A 102 -12.13 -5.16 4.07
CA SER A 102 -13.32 -5.30 3.21
C SER A 102 -12.94 -5.76 1.81
N PHE A 103 -11.80 -5.29 1.31
CA PHE A 103 -11.29 -5.64 0.00
C PHE A 103 -10.61 -7.01 0.06
N GLN A 104 -10.93 -7.85 -0.94
CA GLN A 104 -10.30 -9.17 -1.07
C GLN A 104 -9.77 -9.30 -2.50
N GLU A 105 -8.52 -9.71 -2.61
CA GLU A 105 -7.90 -9.99 -3.90
C GLU A 105 -7.39 -11.42 -3.85
N GLU A 106 -7.97 -12.28 -4.65
CA GLU A 106 -7.81 -13.72 -4.56
C GLU A 106 -6.36 -14.20 -4.58
N ASN A 107 -5.54 -13.59 -5.43
CA ASN A 107 -4.16 -14.01 -5.60
C ASN A 107 -3.15 -13.13 -4.86
N ALA A 108 -3.62 -12.25 -4.00
CA ALA A 108 -2.74 -11.39 -3.22
C ALA A 108 -2.36 -12.08 -1.91
N ILE A 109 -1.09 -11.98 -1.56
CA ILE A 109 -0.52 -12.59 -0.37
C ILE A 109 -0.19 -11.47 0.61
N PRO A 110 -0.86 -11.42 1.78
CA PRO A 110 -0.56 -10.40 2.78
C PRO A 110 0.78 -10.68 3.48
N LEU A 111 1.63 -9.69 3.53
CA LEU A 111 2.96 -9.80 4.13
C LEU A 111 3.05 -9.10 5.47
N ASN A 112 2.45 -7.92 5.61
CA ASN A 112 2.46 -7.13 6.83
C ASN A 112 1.16 -6.36 6.93
N ILE A 113 0.65 -6.22 8.16
CA ILE A 113 -0.58 -5.46 8.43
C ILE A 113 -0.30 -4.45 9.53
N TRP A 114 -0.68 -3.19 9.28
CA TRP A 114 -0.64 -2.11 10.25
C TRP A 114 -2.07 -1.68 10.55
N LEU A 115 -2.39 -1.55 11.84
CA LEU A 115 -3.71 -1.11 12.28
C LEU A 115 -3.57 0.21 13.03
N THR A 116 -4.19 1.25 12.49
CA THR A 116 -4.22 2.57 13.12
C THR A 116 -5.67 3.00 13.33
N PRO A 117 -5.95 4.01 14.18
CA PRO A 117 -7.32 4.46 14.37
C PRO A 117 -8.00 4.93 13.08
N LYS A 118 -7.24 5.50 12.14
CA LYS A 118 -7.79 6.05 10.90
C LYS A 118 -7.74 5.11 9.72
N ALA A 119 -6.86 4.10 9.75
CA ALA A 119 -6.64 3.26 8.57
C ALA A 119 -6.20 1.86 8.95
N LYS A 120 -6.62 0.92 8.13
CA LYS A 120 -6.10 -0.44 8.08
C LYS A 120 -5.21 -0.52 6.84
N ILE A 121 -3.97 -0.96 7.02
CA ILE A 121 -2.95 -0.92 5.98
C ILE A 121 -2.33 -2.31 5.83
N VAL A 122 -2.16 -2.76 4.60
CA VAL A 122 -1.54 -4.06 4.33
C VAL A 122 -0.55 -3.94 3.18
N LEU A 123 0.61 -4.61 3.32
CA LEU A 123 1.56 -4.81 2.24
C LEU A 123 1.25 -6.14 1.58
N LEU A 124 0.92 -6.10 0.30
CA LEU A 124 0.50 -7.26 -0.48
C LEU A 124 1.55 -7.62 -1.53
N ARG A 125 1.70 -8.93 -1.77
CA ARG A 125 2.48 -9.45 -2.90
C ARG A 125 1.55 -10.21 -3.82
N LYS A 126 1.68 -9.98 -5.12
CA LYS A 126 0.95 -10.73 -6.13
C LYS A 126 1.96 -11.39 -7.07
N ASP A 127 1.87 -12.70 -7.19
CA ASP A 127 2.78 -13.46 -8.01
C ASP A 127 2.18 -13.70 -9.40
N PHE A 128 3.05 -13.64 -10.41
CA PHE A 128 2.66 -13.88 -11.79
C PHE A 128 3.58 -14.96 -12.36
N LYS A 129 3.00 -15.91 -13.08
CA LYS A 129 3.77 -17.00 -13.69
C LYS A 129 4.78 -16.44 -14.68
N GLY A 130 6.06 -16.74 -14.46
CA GLY A 130 7.13 -16.33 -15.33
C GLY A 130 7.54 -14.87 -15.26
N LEU A 131 6.96 -14.10 -14.34
CA LEU A 131 7.25 -12.69 -14.16
C LEU A 131 7.62 -12.40 -12.71
N GLU A 132 8.19 -11.23 -12.46
CA GLU A 132 8.46 -10.78 -11.09
C GLU A 132 7.16 -10.52 -10.36
N SER A 133 7.18 -10.72 -9.04
CA SER A 133 6.05 -10.41 -8.19
C SER A 133 5.82 -8.91 -8.12
N GLU A 134 4.55 -8.52 -7.98
CA GLU A 134 4.16 -7.13 -7.79
C GLU A 134 3.87 -6.91 -6.31
N TYR A 135 4.32 -5.77 -5.79
CA TYR A 135 4.08 -5.36 -4.40
C TYR A 135 3.28 -4.08 -4.37
N LYS A 136 2.37 -3.98 -3.43
CA LYS A 136 1.62 -2.75 -3.20
C LYS A 136 1.19 -2.62 -1.75
N ILE A 137 1.01 -1.38 -1.32
CA ILE A 137 0.31 -1.07 -0.08
C ILE A 137 -1.15 -0.84 -0.43
N TYR A 138 -2.02 -1.45 0.35
CA TYR A 138 -3.46 -1.19 0.28
C TYR A 138 -3.90 -0.64 1.63
N ALA A 139 -4.73 0.39 1.62
CA ALA A 139 -5.26 0.98 2.84
C ALA A 139 -6.75 1.27 2.68
N GLU A 140 -7.49 1.08 3.77
CA GLU A 140 -8.91 1.44 3.85
C GLU A 140 -9.20 2.05 5.21
N PRO A 141 -10.39 2.65 5.42
CA PRO A 141 -10.72 3.29 6.69
C PRO A 141 -10.62 2.34 7.87
N GLY A 142 -10.08 2.86 8.96
CA GLY A 142 -10.09 2.18 10.24
C GLY A 142 -11.46 2.27 10.90
N ASP A 143 -11.54 1.72 12.11
CA ASP A 143 -12.83 1.64 12.82
C ASP A 143 -13.29 2.98 13.40
N LEU A 144 -12.40 3.99 13.47
CA LEU A 144 -12.68 5.30 14.07
C LEU A 144 -12.80 6.42 13.03
N ILE A 145 -13.39 6.16 11.90
CA ILE A 145 -13.62 7.20 10.89
C ILE A 145 -14.90 8.00 11.19
#